data_174045f521bb92a563d7b641e419ba51
#
_entry.id   174045f521bb92a563d7b641e419ba51
#
_cell.length_a   1.000
_cell.length_b   1.000
_cell.length_c   1.000
_cell.angle_alpha   90.00
_cell.angle_beta   90.00
_cell.angle_gamma   90.00
#
_symmetry.space_group_name_H-M   'P 1'
#
loop_
_entity.id
_entity.type
_entity.pdbx_description
1 polymer ?
#
loop_
_entity_poly.entity_id
_entity_poly.type
_entity_poly.pdbx_seq_one_letter_code
_entity_poly.pdbx_strand_id
1 'polypeptide(L)'
;MRKFLLASAVSAALALPLTMFAQTAAAEDSPHSLSGNFGLYSQYIFRGLTQTNTDPALQGGFDYSHASGFYAGTWLSNISWLTDSPAATGYKSSSLEWDFYGGYRGGIGKTDFGYDVGLLQYYYPGSHDTTLFPGTVKADTLEAYGALSWKWLSAKYSYSLGEKTFGVANSRGTWYLDVSANYPLSDKLSLQAHYGKQKFVGSNAGVTNDSIASYEDYKLGLAYALPKEFTVGGYYTSTSMDSVQKAFYTNASDNRMVGKDAFTVYVQKTF
;
A
#
# COMPACT_ATOMS: atom_id res chain seq x y z
N MET A 1 34.23 -10.50 16.81
CA MET A 1 33.61 -10.28 15.50
C MET A 1 32.23 -9.72 15.75
N ARG A 2 32.06 -8.40 15.63
CA ARG A 2 30.78 -7.70 15.82
C ARG A 2 29.96 -7.93 14.57
N LYS A 3 28.81 -8.61 14.69
CA LYS A 3 27.79 -8.70 13.63
C LYS A 3 27.09 -7.36 13.55
N PHE A 4 27.37 -6.58 12.52
CA PHE A 4 26.58 -5.40 12.17
C PHE A 4 25.24 -5.87 11.60
N LEU A 5 24.17 -5.65 12.36
CA LEU A 5 22.81 -5.74 11.87
C LEU A 5 22.48 -4.43 11.17
N LEU A 6 22.43 -4.47 9.85
CA LEU A 6 21.97 -3.34 9.00
C LEU A 6 20.46 -3.20 9.14
N ALA A 7 20.06 -2.07 9.68
CA ALA A 7 18.67 -1.64 9.68
C ALA A 7 18.34 -1.03 8.32
N SER A 8 17.55 -1.71 7.51
CA SER A 8 17.01 -1.17 6.27
C SER A 8 15.57 -0.75 6.52
N ALA A 9 15.38 0.53 6.85
CA ALA A 9 14.06 1.13 6.79
C ALA A 9 13.71 1.40 5.34
N VAL A 10 12.71 0.75 4.79
CA VAL A 10 12.27 0.92 3.42
C VAL A 10 10.80 1.24 3.38
N SER A 11 10.59 2.37 2.80
CA SER A 11 9.28 2.95 2.59
C SER A 11 8.55 2.38 1.41
N ALA A 12 7.39 2.21 1.64
CA ALA A 12 6.28 1.65 0.98
C ALA A 12 5.49 2.58 0.08
N ALA A 13 4.81 2.09 -0.84
CA ALA A 13 3.40 2.35 -1.02
C ALA A 13 2.72 1.07 -0.59
N LEU A 14 1.97 1.08 0.50
CA LEU A 14 1.09 0.03 1.05
C LEU A 14 1.38 -1.47 0.75
N ALA A 15 2.64 -1.85 0.49
CA ALA A 15 3.16 -3.07 1.04
C ALA A 15 3.52 -2.68 2.48
N LEU A 16 2.75 -3.09 3.47
CA LEU A 16 3.18 -3.01 4.85
C LEU A 16 4.60 -3.56 4.88
N PRO A 17 5.62 -2.76 5.16
CA PRO A 17 6.96 -3.28 5.16
C PRO A 17 6.98 -4.37 6.22
N LEU A 18 7.46 -5.55 5.85
CA LEU A 18 8.11 -6.41 6.83
C LEU A 18 9.33 -5.61 7.30
N THR A 19 9.08 -4.58 8.10
CA THR A 19 10.14 -3.86 8.78
C THR A 19 10.76 -4.85 9.75
N MET A 20 11.92 -5.38 9.40
CA MET A 20 12.83 -5.81 10.42
C MET A 20 13.10 -4.57 11.27
N PHE A 21 12.56 -4.55 12.49
CA PHE A 21 12.83 -3.47 13.43
C PHE A 21 14.32 -3.29 13.56
N ALA A 22 14.80 -2.11 13.19
CA ALA A 22 15.94 -1.55 13.84
C ALA A 22 15.49 -1.28 15.27
N GLN A 23 15.80 -2.20 16.16
CA GLN A 23 15.69 -1.96 17.58
C GLN A 23 16.61 -0.80 17.90
N THR A 24 16.03 0.40 18.04
CA THR A 24 16.76 1.52 18.62
C THR A 24 17.23 1.08 19.99
N ALA A 25 18.52 1.18 20.23
CA ALA A 25 19.13 0.81 21.48
C ALA A 25 18.48 1.55 22.65
N ALA A 26 18.18 0.78 23.70
CA ALA A 26 17.89 1.20 25.07
C ALA A 26 16.46 1.70 25.37
N ALA A 27 15.50 0.77 25.41
CA ALA A 27 14.68 0.64 26.61
C ALA A 27 14.86 -0.81 27.05
N GLU A 28 15.56 -1.03 28.13
CA GLU A 28 15.75 -2.34 28.75
C GLU A 28 14.38 -2.93 29.05
N ASP A 29 14.13 -4.17 28.58
CA ASP A 29 13.09 -5.09 29.00
C ASP A 29 11.62 -4.79 28.72
N SER A 30 11.23 -3.77 27.94
CA SER A 30 9.83 -3.62 27.55
C SER A 30 9.46 -4.55 26.38
N PRO A 31 8.44 -5.43 26.52
CA PRO A 31 7.94 -6.22 25.41
C PRO A 31 7.19 -5.37 24.36
N HIS A 32 7.01 -4.08 24.63
CA HIS A 32 6.25 -3.13 23.82
C HIS A 32 7.18 -2.21 23.04
N SER A 33 6.90 -2.00 21.74
CA SER A 33 7.59 -1.04 20.89
C SER A 33 6.57 -0.17 20.17
N LEU A 34 6.86 1.13 20.09
CA LEU A 34 6.11 2.11 19.30
C LEU A 34 7.06 2.72 18.29
N SER A 35 6.60 2.87 17.05
CA SER A 35 7.30 3.58 16.00
C SER A 35 6.34 4.44 15.21
N GLY A 36 6.87 5.45 14.53
CA GLY A 36 6.10 6.29 13.64
C GLY A 36 6.87 6.60 12.38
N ASN A 37 6.17 7.01 11.35
CA ASN A 37 6.76 7.46 10.12
C ASN A 37 5.97 8.65 9.57
N PHE A 38 6.67 9.46 8.77
CA PHE A 38 6.11 10.61 8.11
C PHE A 38 6.88 10.88 6.83
N GLY A 39 6.20 11.18 5.73
CA GLY A 39 6.85 11.40 4.45
C GLY A 39 6.10 12.34 3.53
N LEU A 40 6.89 13.00 2.68
CA LEU A 40 6.41 13.81 1.56
C LEU A 40 6.78 13.11 0.27
N TYR A 41 5.80 12.93 -0.59
CA TYR A 41 5.91 12.26 -1.88
C TYR A 41 5.45 13.22 -2.97
N SER A 42 6.06 13.16 -4.15
CA SER A 42 5.59 13.94 -5.30
C SER A 42 4.19 13.52 -5.77
N GLN A 43 3.76 12.30 -5.44
CA GLN A 43 2.42 11.77 -5.59
C GLN A 43 2.24 10.48 -4.78
N TYR A 44 1.02 10.08 -4.49
CA TYR A 44 0.72 8.81 -3.87
C TYR A 44 0.38 7.75 -4.93
N ILE A 45 1.18 6.70 -5.02
CA ILE A 45 0.92 5.53 -5.87
C ILE A 45 0.51 4.34 -5.01
N PHE A 46 -0.67 3.80 -5.23
CA PHE A 46 -1.17 2.57 -4.60
C PHE A 46 -1.42 1.50 -5.67
N ARG A 47 -0.74 0.35 -5.56
CA ARG A 47 -0.86 -0.76 -6.54
C ARG A 47 -0.76 -0.26 -7.99
N GLY A 48 0.21 0.62 -8.27
CA GLY A 48 0.44 1.20 -9.61
C GLY A 48 -0.49 2.37 -10.01
N LEU A 49 -1.49 2.72 -9.19
CA LEU A 49 -2.46 3.78 -9.49
C LEU A 49 -2.19 5.03 -8.66
N THR A 50 -2.17 6.21 -9.30
CA THR A 50 -2.08 7.47 -8.54
C THR A 50 -3.36 7.72 -7.77
N GLN A 51 -3.24 8.01 -6.48
CA GLN A 51 -4.34 8.31 -5.57
C GLN A 51 -4.56 9.81 -5.39
N THR A 52 -3.57 10.62 -5.79
CA THR A 52 -3.58 12.08 -5.67
C THR A 52 -3.59 12.77 -7.03
N ASN A 53 -3.95 12.04 -8.09
CA ASN A 53 -3.99 12.58 -9.46
C ASN A 53 -2.70 13.27 -9.90
N THR A 54 -1.53 12.75 -9.44
CA THR A 54 -0.16 13.27 -9.60
C THR A 54 0.21 14.48 -8.72
N ASP A 55 -0.65 14.90 -7.82
CA ASP A 55 -0.35 15.96 -6.86
C ASP A 55 0.42 15.42 -5.64
N PRO A 56 1.13 16.29 -4.90
CA PRO A 56 1.90 15.88 -3.74
C PRO A 56 1.08 15.18 -2.66
N ALA A 57 1.69 14.19 -2.04
CA ALA A 57 1.12 13.43 -0.95
C ALA A 57 1.90 13.61 0.35
N LEU A 58 1.14 13.83 1.43
CA LEU A 58 1.61 13.79 2.79
C LEU A 58 1.13 12.48 3.41
N GLN A 59 2.06 11.66 3.88
CA GLN A 59 1.78 10.32 4.36
C GLN A 59 2.43 10.08 5.72
N GLY A 60 1.77 9.29 6.57
CA GLY A 60 2.37 8.94 7.84
C GLY A 60 1.55 7.93 8.62
N GLY A 61 2.17 7.32 9.63
CA GLY A 61 1.52 6.32 10.44
C GLY A 61 2.23 6.06 11.75
N PHE A 62 1.56 5.27 12.58
CA PHE A 62 2.07 4.79 13.87
C PHE A 62 1.85 3.29 13.97
N ASP A 63 2.86 2.61 14.49
CA ASP A 63 2.89 1.18 14.68
C ASP A 63 3.17 0.84 16.14
N TYR A 64 2.38 -0.05 16.70
CA TYR A 64 2.64 -0.75 17.94
C TYR A 64 3.03 -2.19 17.65
N SER A 65 4.03 -2.71 18.32
CA SER A 65 4.37 -4.13 18.29
C SER A 65 4.72 -4.66 19.67
N HIS A 66 4.42 -5.94 19.86
CA HIS A 66 4.70 -6.69 21.07
C HIS A 66 5.70 -7.81 20.77
N ALA A 67 6.58 -8.11 21.73
CA ALA A 67 7.62 -9.15 21.60
C ALA A 67 7.09 -10.55 21.29
N SER A 68 5.78 -10.81 21.56
CA SER A 68 5.10 -12.06 21.17
C SER A 68 4.84 -12.19 19.68
N GLY A 69 4.98 -11.12 18.90
CA GLY A 69 4.69 -11.08 17.46
C GLY A 69 3.39 -10.36 17.10
N PHE A 70 2.49 -10.05 18.06
CA PHE A 70 1.32 -9.24 17.78
C PHE A 70 1.68 -7.79 17.48
N TYR A 71 0.96 -7.18 16.55
CA TYR A 71 1.10 -5.76 16.21
C TYR A 71 -0.23 -5.16 15.80
N ALA A 72 -0.32 -3.84 15.91
CA ALA A 72 -1.40 -3.03 15.37
C ALA A 72 -0.85 -1.68 14.92
N GLY A 73 -1.49 -1.05 13.93
CA GLY A 73 -1.06 0.24 13.45
C GLY A 73 -2.16 0.99 12.73
N THR A 74 -1.83 2.22 12.39
CA THR A 74 -2.66 3.10 11.58
C THR A 74 -1.80 3.89 10.62
N TRP A 75 -2.33 4.18 9.45
CA TRP A 75 -1.65 4.96 8.43
C TRP A 75 -2.64 5.92 7.75
N LEU A 76 -2.14 7.05 7.27
CA LEU A 76 -2.95 8.10 6.66
C LEU A 76 -2.23 8.70 5.45
N SER A 77 -3.02 9.10 4.46
CA SER A 77 -2.56 9.91 3.33
C SER A 77 -3.67 10.82 2.83
N ASN A 78 -3.31 12.00 2.32
CA ASN A 78 -4.25 12.72 1.48
C ASN A 78 -4.45 12.00 0.16
N ILE A 79 -5.67 12.09 -0.37
CA ILE A 79 -6.11 11.51 -1.66
C ILE A 79 -7.02 12.49 -2.40
N SER A 80 -7.20 12.27 -3.71
CA SER A 80 -8.18 12.97 -4.52
C SER A 80 -9.06 12.05 -5.38
N TRP A 81 -8.61 10.80 -5.63
CA TRP A 81 -9.22 9.88 -6.58
C TRP A 81 -10.74 9.67 -6.39
N LEU A 82 -11.24 9.74 -5.16
CA LEU A 82 -12.66 9.60 -4.86
C LEU A 82 -13.49 10.81 -5.32
N THR A 83 -12.87 11.99 -5.36
CA THR A 83 -13.52 13.24 -5.77
C THR A 83 -13.13 13.71 -7.18
N ASP A 84 -12.13 13.09 -7.79
CA ASP A 84 -11.73 13.37 -9.18
C ASP A 84 -12.80 12.91 -10.19
N SER A 85 -13.58 11.88 -9.85
CA SER A 85 -14.67 11.36 -10.68
C SER A 85 -15.91 11.02 -9.85
N PRO A 86 -16.62 12.00 -9.27
CA PRO A 86 -17.74 11.76 -8.36
C PRO A 86 -18.85 10.89 -8.97
N ALA A 87 -19.11 11.01 -10.27
CA ALA A 87 -20.10 10.18 -10.96
C ALA A 87 -19.76 8.69 -10.98
N ALA A 88 -18.46 8.34 -10.93
CA ALA A 88 -17.99 6.96 -10.89
C ALA A 88 -17.85 6.42 -9.45
N THR A 89 -17.48 7.28 -8.51
CA THR A 89 -17.15 6.89 -7.14
C THR A 89 -18.27 7.11 -6.13
N GLY A 90 -19.21 8.03 -6.42
CA GLY A 90 -20.30 8.43 -5.53
C GLY A 90 -19.90 9.40 -4.42
N TYR A 91 -18.64 9.88 -4.37
CA TYR A 91 -18.18 10.78 -3.31
C TYR A 91 -18.30 12.25 -3.70
N LYS A 92 -18.97 13.02 -2.84
CA LYS A 92 -18.99 14.50 -2.90
C LYS A 92 -17.80 15.13 -2.21
N SER A 93 -17.30 14.46 -1.18
CA SER A 93 -16.11 14.88 -0.44
C SER A 93 -15.42 13.65 0.14
N SER A 94 -14.14 13.52 -0.08
CA SER A 94 -13.19 12.61 0.60
C SER A 94 -11.80 12.99 0.15
N SER A 95 -10.98 13.42 1.08
CA SER A 95 -9.60 13.85 0.83
C SER A 95 -8.57 13.11 1.67
N LEU A 96 -9.02 12.07 2.36
CA LEU A 96 -8.20 11.29 3.29
C LEU A 96 -8.45 9.79 3.09
N GLU A 97 -7.37 9.03 3.04
CA GLU A 97 -7.34 7.60 3.29
C GLU A 97 -6.83 7.39 4.71
N TRP A 98 -7.53 6.58 5.50
CA TRP A 98 -7.18 6.25 6.87
C TRP A 98 -7.27 4.74 7.07
N ASP A 99 -6.12 4.12 7.26
CA ASP A 99 -5.98 2.68 7.37
C ASP A 99 -5.78 2.25 8.82
N PHE A 100 -6.39 1.12 9.17
CA PHE A 100 -6.21 0.43 10.43
C PHE A 100 -5.82 -1.01 10.15
N TYR A 101 -4.76 -1.47 10.79
CA TYR A 101 -4.29 -2.84 10.58
C TYR A 101 -3.79 -3.46 11.86
N GLY A 102 -3.79 -4.79 11.87
CA GLY A 102 -3.22 -5.57 12.94
C GLY A 102 -3.05 -7.02 12.54
N GLY A 103 -2.15 -7.70 13.22
CA GLY A 103 -1.82 -9.05 12.86
C GLY A 103 -0.83 -9.71 13.81
N TYR A 104 -0.27 -10.78 13.29
CA TYR A 104 0.76 -11.56 13.97
C TYR A 104 1.86 -11.92 13.00
N ARG A 105 3.11 -11.65 13.38
CA ARG A 105 4.29 -11.91 12.56
C ARG A 105 5.41 -12.57 13.36
N GLY A 106 6.26 -13.31 12.67
CA GLY A 106 7.38 -13.97 13.32
C GLY A 106 8.35 -14.60 12.34
N GLY A 107 9.43 -15.14 12.88
CA GLY A 107 10.40 -15.94 12.13
C GLY A 107 10.00 -17.42 12.06
N ILE A 108 10.46 -18.13 11.06
CA ILE A 108 10.24 -19.58 10.89
C ILE A 108 11.49 -20.32 11.36
N GLY A 109 11.44 -20.81 12.59
CA GLY A 109 12.54 -21.54 13.19
C GLY A 109 13.83 -20.71 13.27
N LYS A 110 14.97 -21.30 12.84
CA LYS A 110 16.28 -20.63 12.77
C LYS A 110 16.67 -20.29 11.33
N THR A 111 15.70 -20.08 10.46
CA THR A 111 15.89 -19.74 9.04
C THR A 111 15.83 -18.23 8.83
N ASP A 112 16.13 -17.78 7.61
CA ASP A 112 15.94 -16.38 7.21
C ASP A 112 14.49 -16.12 6.73
N PHE A 113 13.57 -17.07 6.88
CA PHE A 113 12.16 -16.91 6.52
C PHE A 113 11.39 -16.25 7.66
N GLY A 114 10.53 -15.30 7.28
CA GLY A 114 9.53 -14.69 8.15
C GLY A 114 8.13 -14.84 7.56
N TYR A 115 7.12 -14.73 8.43
CA TYR A 115 5.72 -14.71 8.04
C TYR A 115 4.99 -13.55 8.71
N ASP A 116 3.90 -13.13 8.08
CA ASP A 116 2.99 -12.11 8.59
C ASP A 116 1.56 -12.46 8.15
N VAL A 117 0.62 -12.45 9.09
CA VAL A 117 -0.80 -12.64 8.82
C VAL A 117 -1.60 -11.57 9.55
N GLY A 118 -2.60 -10.99 8.90
CA GLY A 118 -3.35 -9.91 9.53
C GLY A 118 -4.58 -9.47 8.76
N LEU A 119 -5.18 -8.42 9.27
CA LEU A 119 -6.31 -7.71 8.70
C LEU A 119 -5.90 -6.25 8.43
N LEU A 120 -6.44 -5.67 7.35
CA LEU A 120 -6.26 -4.28 6.98
C LEU A 120 -7.60 -3.70 6.54
N GLN A 121 -8.05 -2.64 7.24
CA GLN A 121 -9.21 -1.86 6.89
C GLN A 121 -8.75 -0.56 6.23
N TYR A 122 -9.09 -0.37 4.97
CA TYR A 122 -9.05 0.91 4.29
C TYR A 122 -10.34 1.65 4.59
N TYR A 123 -10.22 2.86 5.11
CA TYR A 123 -11.36 3.71 5.46
C TYR A 123 -11.23 5.08 4.78
N TYR A 124 -12.29 5.49 4.12
CA TYR A 124 -12.35 6.74 3.37
C TYR A 124 -13.41 7.68 3.99
N PRO A 125 -13.03 8.51 4.97
CA PRO A 125 -13.94 9.48 5.55
C PRO A 125 -14.40 10.49 4.50
N GLY A 126 -15.71 10.76 4.49
CA GLY A 126 -16.29 11.69 3.53
C GLY A 126 -17.76 11.42 3.24
N SER A 127 -18.33 12.20 2.35
CA SER A 127 -19.75 12.13 1.98
C SER A 127 -19.94 11.36 0.68
N HIS A 128 -20.46 10.14 0.81
CA HIS A 128 -20.90 9.30 -0.31
C HIS A 128 -22.41 9.44 -0.48
N ASP A 129 -22.89 9.69 -1.70
CA ASP A 129 -24.29 10.01 -1.98
C ASP A 129 -24.85 9.17 -3.13
N THR A 130 -25.58 8.12 -2.77
CA THR A 130 -26.22 7.22 -3.74
C THR A 130 -27.48 7.80 -4.37
N THR A 131 -28.00 8.90 -3.86
CA THR A 131 -29.16 9.60 -4.46
C THR A 131 -28.73 10.39 -5.69
N LEU A 132 -27.58 11.08 -5.59
CA LEU A 132 -27.00 11.81 -6.72
C LEU A 132 -26.25 10.88 -7.69
N PHE A 133 -25.66 9.80 -7.18
CA PHE A 133 -24.86 8.85 -7.94
C PHE A 133 -25.36 7.41 -7.76
N PRO A 134 -26.52 7.07 -8.37
CA PRO A 134 -27.12 5.74 -8.22
C PRO A 134 -26.20 4.62 -8.69
N GLY A 135 -26.17 3.51 -7.96
CA GLY A 135 -25.38 2.33 -8.31
C GLY A 135 -23.93 2.34 -7.81
N THR A 136 -23.46 3.48 -7.29
CA THR A 136 -22.12 3.53 -6.66
C THR A 136 -22.14 2.91 -5.25
N VAL A 137 -20.99 2.42 -4.81
CA VAL A 137 -20.81 1.85 -3.45
C VAL A 137 -19.59 2.49 -2.78
N LYS A 138 -19.60 2.53 -1.45
CA LYS A 138 -18.45 3.05 -0.69
C LYS A 138 -17.18 2.29 -1.01
N ALA A 139 -16.06 3.01 -1.03
CA ALA A 139 -14.74 2.46 -1.29
C ALA A 139 -14.12 1.73 -0.10
N ASP A 140 -14.65 1.90 1.13
CA ASP A 140 -14.14 1.22 2.32
C ASP A 140 -13.97 -0.27 2.08
N THR A 141 -12.77 -0.79 2.38
CA THR A 141 -12.39 -2.17 2.03
C THR A 141 -11.70 -2.84 3.21
N LEU A 142 -12.14 -4.06 3.54
CA LEU A 142 -11.49 -4.90 4.53
C LEU A 142 -10.79 -6.06 3.82
N GLU A 143 -9.49 -6.20 4.04
CA GLU A 143 -8.68 -7.30 3.53
C GLU A 143 -8.12 -8.15 4.67
N ALA A 144 -8.11 -9.48 4.47
CA ALA A 144 -7.21 -10.38 5.19
C ALA A 144 -5.97 -10.59 4.33
N TYR A 145 -4.81 -10.72 4.96
CA TYR A 145 -3.58 -10.97 4.23
C TYR A 145 -2.67 -11.99 4.90
N GLY A 146 -1.84 -12.62 4.07
CA GLY A 146 -0.73 -13.44 4.48
C GLY A 146 0.50 -13.11 3.66
N ALA A 147 1.66 -13.05 4.31
CA ALA A 147 2.93 -12.77 3.65
C ALA A 147 4.04 -13.72 4.13
N LEU A 148 4.97 -13.98 3.22
CA LEU A 148 6.23 -14.66 3.49
C LEU A 148 7.38 -13.74 3.07
N SER A 149 8.45 -13.77 3.83
CA SER A 149 9.68 -13.04 3.51
C SER A 149 10.90 -13.95 3.60
N TRP A 150 11.88 -13.65 2.77
CA TRP A 150 13.20 -14.29 2.81
C TRP A 150 14.28 -13.26 2.46
N LYS A 151 15.09 -12.89 3.44
CA LYS A 151 16.11 -11.84 3.30
C LYS A 151 15.51 -10.54 2.74
N TRP A 152 15.81 -10.21 1.49
CA TRP A 152 15.38 -9.01 0.80
C TRP A 152 14.16 -9.22 -0.13
N LEU A 153 13.61 -10.43 -0.17
CA LEU A 153 12.40 -10.78 -0.93
C LEU A 153 11.18 -10.91 -0.02
N SER A 154 10.02 -10.54 -0.53
CA SER A 154 8.72 -10.81 0.10
C SER A 154 7.65 -11.12 -0.92
N ALA A 155 6.67 -11.91 -0.51
CA ALA A 155 5.46 -12.16 -1.25
C ALA A 155 4.28 -12.04 -0.29
N LYS A 156 3.29 -11.17 -0.63
CA LYS A 156 2.08 -10.93 0.16
C LYS A 156 0.85 -11.19 -0.71
N TYR A 157 -0.11 -11.88 -0.15
CA TYR A 157 -1.42 -12.12 -0.76
C TYR A 157 -2.49 -11.48 0.12
N SER A 158 -3.25 -10.53 -0.46
CA SER A 158 -4.36 -9.83 0.17
C SER A 158 -5.67 -10.30 -0.44
N TYR A 159 -6.68 -10.51 0.39
CA TYR A 159 -8.00 -11.04 0.00
C TYR A 159 -9.11 -10.18 0.60
N SER A 160 -9.98 -9.63 -0.24
CA SER A 160 -11.10 -8.79 0.18
C SER A 160 -12.23 -9.62 0.81
N LEU A 161 -12.59 -9.26 2.03
CA LEU A 161 -13.63 -9.94 2.81
C LEU A 161 -15.03 -9.34 2.61
N GLY A 162 -15.10 -8.08 2.16
CA GLY A 162 -16.35 -7.34 1.99
C GLY A 162 -17.06 -7.63 0.67
N GLU A 163 -18.34 -7.23 0.56
CA GLU A 163 -19.14 -7.32 -0.68
C GLU A 163 -18.62 -6.39 -1.78
N LYS A 164 -17.78 -5.44 -1.42
CA LYS A 164 -17.21 -4.41 -2.27
C LYS A 164 -15.73 -4.24 -1.99
N THR A 165 -14.97 -3.87 -3.01
CA THR A 165 -13.53 -3.62 -2.92
C THR A 165 -13.21 -2.34 -3.68
N PHE A 166 -12.71 -1.30 -3.00
CA PHE A 166 -12.33 0.00 -3.59
C PHE A 166 -13.40 0.60 -4.52
N GLY A 167 -14.67 0.58 -4.09
CA GLY A 167 -15.78 1.11 -4.86
C GLY A 167 -16.33 0.18 -5.95
N VAL A 168 -15.76 -0.99 -6.16
CA VAL A 168 -16.29 -2.00 -7.08
C VAL A 168 -17.29 -2.89 -6.33
N ALA A 169 -18.54 -2.90 -6.78
CA ALA A 169 -19.62 -3.69 -6.19
C ALA A 169 -19.48 -5.21 -6.51
N ASN A 170 -20.11 -6.05 -5.70
CA ASN A 170 -20.15 -7.50 -5.89
C ASN A 170 -18.76 -8.12 -6.11
N SER A 171 -17.77 -7.69 -5.35
CA SER A 171 -16.36 -8.02 -5.56
C SER A 171 -15.71 -8.74 -4.38
N ARG A 172 -16.50 -9.37 -3.49
CA ARG A 172 -15.96 -10.22 -2.42
C ARG A 172 -15.06 -11.31 -2.98
N GLY A 173 -13.86 -11.45 -2.41
CA GLY A 173 -12.87 -12.40 -2.89
C GLY A 173 -11.91 -11.83 -3.94
N THR A 174 -12.02 -10.55 -4.26
CA THR A 174 -10.97 -9.80 -4.97
C THR A 174 -9.66 -9.94 -4.22
N TRP A 175 -8.58 -10.16 -4.95
CA TRP A 175 -7.27 -10.37 -4.33
C TRP A 175 -6.16 -9.57 -5.02
N TYR A 176 -5.10 -9.35 -4.26
CA TYR A 176 -3.87 -8.74 -4.75
C TYR A 176 -2.67 -9.58 -4.32
N LEU A 177 -1.84 -9.94 -5.28
CA LEU A 177 -0.51 -10.53 -5.06
C LEU A 177 0.53 -9.43 -5.20
N ASP A 178 1.37 -9.30 -4.20
CA ASP A 178 2.55 -8.41 -4.16
C ASP A 178 3.80 -9.27 -4.05
N VAL A 179 4.72 -9.13 -4.99
CA VAL A 179 6.05 -9.71 -4.91
C VAL A 179 7.05 -8.57 -4.94
N SER A 180 7.77 -8.36 -3.85
CA SER A 180 8.65 -7.22 -3.68
C SER A 180 10.08 -7.64 -3.33
N ALA A 181 11.04 -6.86 -3.81
CA ALA A 181 12.44 -7.00 -3.50
C ALA A 181 13.01 -5.66 -3.02
N ASN A 182 13.78 -5.71 -1.92
CA ASN A 182 14.53 -4.57 -1.44
C ASN A 182 15.99 -4.97 -1.25
N TYR A 183 16.74 -4.94 -2.35
CA TYR A 183 18.09 -5.46 -2.41
C TYR A 183 19.12 -4.41 -1.97
N PRO A 184 19.92 -4.66 -0.92
CA PRO A 184 20.95 -3.72 -0.46
C PRO A 184 22.10 -3.69 -1.47
N LEU A 185 22.30 -2.55 -2.14
CA LEU A 185 23.45 -2.30 -3.00
C LEU A 185 24.67 -1.83 -2.20
N SER A 186 24.43 -1.16 -1.07
CA SER A 186 25.44 -0.76 -0.08
C SER A 186 24.76 -0.59 1.30
N ASP A 187 25.54 -0.14 2.30
CA ASP A 187 25.03 0.16 3.64
C ASP A 187 23.95 1.26 3.67
N LYS A 188 23.88 2.07 2.63
CA LYS A 188 22.93 3.21 2.55
C LYS A 188 22.02 3.18 1.34
N LEU A 189 22.38 2.43 0.30
CA LEU A 189 21.64 2.42 -0.98
C LEU A 189 20.97 1.07 -1.16
N SER A 190 19.68 1.07 -1.46
CA SER A 190 18.91 -0.12 -1.82
C SER A 190 18.20 0.03 -3.15
N LEU A 191 18.12 -1.07 -3.89
CA LEU A 191 17.31 -1.24 -5.07
C LEU A 191 15.94 -1.77 -4.65
N GLN A 192 14.89 -1.12 -5.10
CA GLN A 192 13.51 -1.51 -4.88
C GLN A 192 12.91 -2.04 -6.18
N ALA A 193 12.37 -3.22 -6.17
CA ALA A 193 11.61 -3.78 -7.29
C ALA A 193 10.30 -4.38 -6.77
N HIS A 194 9.26 -4.30 -7.58
CA HIS A 194 7.95 -4.82 -7.23
C HIS A 194 7.21 -5.29 -8.49
N TYR A 195 6.48 -6.38 -8.34
CA TYR A 195 5.46 -6.87 -9.24
C TYR A 195 4.16 -7.10 -8.46
N GLY A 196 3.07 -6.53 -8.96
CA GLY A 196 1.74 -6.68 -8.39
C GLY A 196 0.74 -7.24 -9.39
N LYS A 197 -0.25 -7.97 -8.88
CA LYS A 197 -1.39 -8.44 -9.66
C LYS A 197 -2.67 -8.26 -8.88
N GLN A 198 -3.50 -7.32 -9.35
CA GLN A 198 -4.85 -7.09 -8.84
C GLN A 198 -5.83 -7.93 -9.65
N LYS A 199 -6.59 -8.79 -8.98
CA LYS A 199 -7.63 -9.61 -9.60
C LYS A 199 -8.97 -9.33 -8.96
N PHE A 200 -9.83 -8.63 -9.66
CA PHE A 200 -11.22 -8.45 -9.26
C PHE A 200 -12.05 -9.67 -9.63
N VAL A 201 -12.98 -10.03 -8.77
CA VAL A 201 -13.92 -11.14 -8.99
C VAL A 201 -15.36 -10.62 -8.95
N GLY A 202 -16.29 -11.48 -9.32
CA GLY A 202 -17.71 -11.15 -9.36
C GLY A 202 -18.12 -10.39 -10.62
N SER A 203 -19.34 -9.88 -10.61
CA SER A 203 -19.90 -9.14 -11.75
C SER A 203 -20.92 -8.11 -11.30
N ASN A 204 -21.10 -7.08 -12.12
CA ASN A 204 -22.11 -6.06 -11.94
C ASN A 204 -22.83 -5.81 -13.27
N ALA A 205 -24.17 -5.80 -13.26
CA ALA A 205 -25.01 -5.59 -14.45
C ALA A 205 -24.61 -6.44 -15.69
N GLY A 206 -24.18 -7.69 -15.47
CA GLY A 206 -23.78 -8.61 -16.54
C GLY A 206 -22.35 -8.46 -17.06
N VAL A 207 -21.58 -7.50 -16.53
CA VAL A 207 -20.16 -7.30 -16.84
C VAL A 207 -19.32 -7.89 -15.72
N THR A 208 -18.31 -8.68 -16.04
CA THR A 208 -17.40 -9.23 -15.02
C THR A 208 -16.46 -8.15 -14.51
N ASN A 209 -16.29 -8.05 -13.19
CA ASN A 209 -15.34 -7.11 -12.58
C ASN A 209 -13.90 -7.37 -13.06
N ASP A 210 -13.58 -8.62 -13.35
CA ASP A 210 -12.29 -9.02 -13.90
C ASP A 210 -11.96 -8.31 -15.21
N SER A 211 -12.90 -8.27 -16.14
CA SER A 211 -12.67 -7.69 -17.48
C SER A 211 -12.47 -6.18 -17.49
N ILE A 212 -12.94 -5.49 -16.44
CA ILE A 212 -12.88 -4.02 -16.39
C ILE A 212 -11.86 -3.48 -15.39
N ALA A 213 -11.58 -4.22 -14.29
CA ALA A 213 -10.85 -3.67 -13.16
C ALA A 213 -9.57 -4.44 -12.77
N SER A 214 -9.34 -5.65 -13.32
CA SER A 214 -8.11 -6.40 -13.03
C SER A 214 -6.92 -5.87 -13.84
N TYR A 215 -5.72 -5.86 -13.25
CA TYR A 215 -4.50 -5.40 -13.90
C TYR A 215 -3.25 -5.92 -13.21
N GLU A 216 -2.11 -5.65 -13.80
CA GLU A 216 -0.79 -5.89 -13.19
C GLU A 216 -0.05 -4.56 -13.06
N ASP A 217 0.81 -4.47 -12.04
CA ASP A 217 1.64 -3.29 -11.82
C ASP A 217 3.09 -3.64 -11.50
N TYR A 218 3.96 -2.69 -11.78
CA TYR A 218 5.41 -2.84 -11.67
C TYR A 218 6.00 -1.59 -11.04
N LYS A 219 7.05 -1.78 -10.23
CA LYS A 219 7.84 -0.68 -9.69
C LYS A 219 9.32 -1.01 -9.72
N LEU A 220 10.14 -0.02 -10.07
CA LEU A 220 11.59 -0.08 -9.95
C LEU A 220 12.10 1.25 -9.41
N GLY A 221 12.93 1.22 -8.38
CA GLY A 221 13.41 2.43 -7.73
C GLY A 221 14.66 2.24 -6.89
N LEU A 222 15.11 3.36 -6.34
CA LEU A 222 16.25 3.44 -5.43
C LEU A 222 15.84 4.20 -4.17
N ALA A 223 16.38 3.77 -3.03
CA ALA A 223 16.24 4.45 -1.76
C ALA A 223 17.62 4.65 -1.12
N TYR A 224 17.86 5.83 -0.56
CA TYR A 224 19.12 6.18 0.10
C TYR A 224 18.85 6.61 1.54
N ALA A 225 19.46 5.89 2.48
CA ALA A 225 19.38 6.18 3.90
C ALA A 225 20.28 7.36 4.28
N LEU A 226 19.67 8.39 4.85
CA LEU A 226 20.34 9.56 5.39
C LEU A 226 20.50 9.46 6.91
N PRO A 227 21.36 10.29 7.54
CA PRO A 227 21.43 10.37 9.00
C PRO A 227 20.09 10.72 9.63
N LYS A 228 19.90 10.34 10.91
CA LYS A 228 18.71 10.63 11.73
C LYS A 228 17.42 10.00 11.16
N GLU A 229 17.50 8.78 10.66
CA GLU A 229 16.40 7.96 10.16
C GLU A 229 15.60 8.62 9.02
N PHE A 230 16.23 9.54 8.25
CA PHE A 230 15.67 10.01 6.99
C PHE A 230 16.01 9.05 5.85
N THR A 231 15.08 8.94 4.93
CA THR A 231 15.27 8.24 3.65
C THR A 231 14.81 9.15 2.53
N VAL A 232 15.61 9.26 1.49
CA VAL A 232 15.19 9.85 0.22
C VAL A 232 15.17 8.78 -0.86
N GLY A 233 14.24 8.86 -1.79
CA GLY A 233 14.16 7.87 -2.85
C GLY A 233 13.38 8.36 -4.05
N GLY A 234 13.41 7.52 -5.07
CA GLY A 234 12.60 7.71 -6.26
C GLY A 234 12.35 6.38 -6.94
N TYR A 235 11.19 6.26 -7.54
CA TYR A 235 10.79 5.04 -8.24
C TYR A 235 9.93 5.36 -9.46
N TYR A 236 10.04 4.50 -10.44
CA TYR A 236 9.20 4.44 -11.62
C TYR A 236 8.14 3.35 -11.42
N THR A 237 6.90 3.64 -11.83
CA THR A 237 5.79 2.69 -11.82
C THR A 237 5.13 2.61 -13.18
N SER A 238 4.61 1.43 -13.51
CA SER A 238 3.89 1.13 -14.75
C SER A 238 2.78 0.13 -14.45
N THR A 239 1.73 0.12 -15.27
CA THR A 239 0.66 -0.88 -15.21
C THR A 239 0.47 -1.56 -16.56
N SER A 240 0.05 -2.84 -16.52
CA SER A 240 -0.37 -3.58 -17.71
C SER A 240 -1.90 -3.68 -17.72
N MET A 241 -2.51 -2.96 -18.66
CA MET A 241 -3.96 -2.85 -18.82
C MET A 241 -4.33 -2.89 -20.30
N ASP A 242 -5.43 -3.53 -20.64
CA ASP A 242 -6.05 -3.43 -21.96
C ASP A 242 -6.85 -2.11 -22.12
N SER A 243 -7.50 -1.93 -23.27
CA SER A 243 -8.26 -0.69 -23.55
C SER A 243 -9.47 -0.51 -22.65
N VAL A 244 -10.13 -1.60 -22.22
CA VAL A 244 -11.31 -1.57 -21.35
C VAL A 244 -10.92 -1.16 -19.93
N GLN A 245 -9.86 -1.79 -19.42
CA GLN A 245 -9.29 -1.48 -18.10
C GLN A 245 -8.76 -0.03 -18.06
N LYS A 246 -8.05 0.41 -19.10
CA LYS A 246 -7.60 1.82 -19.20
C LYS A 246 -8.78 2.79 -19.16
N ALA A 247 -9.88 2.50 -19.87
CA ALA A 247 -11.08 3.32 -19.83
C ALA A 247 -11.69 3.38 -18.42
N PHE A 248 -11.75 2.23 -17.72
CA PHE A 248 -12.24 2.17 -16.33
C PHE A 248 -11.39 3.01 -15.37
N TYR A 249 -10.06 3.00 -15.52
CA TYR A 249 -9.12 3.77 -14.70
C TYR A 249 -8.80 5.16 -15.25
N THR A 250 -9.66 5.72 -16.11
CA THR A 250 -9.51 7.09 -16.61
C THR A 250 -10.53 8.01 -15.94
N ASN A 251 -10.06 9.05 -15.27
CA ASN A 251 -10.89 10.06 -14.64
C ASN A 251 -11.73 10.79 -15.70
N ALA A 252 -13.05 10.83 -15.51
CA ALA A 252 -13.95 11.49 -16.43
C ALA A 252 -13.83 13.03 -16.40
N SER A 253 -13.34 13.60 -15.30
CA SER A 253 -13.22 15.05 -15.10
C SER A 253 -12.08 15.69 -15.90
N ASP A 254 -10.95 15.00 -16.04
CA ASP A 254 -9.73 15.54 -16.68
C ASP A 254 -9.14 14.61 -17.74
N ASN A 255 -9.80 13.49 -18.02
CA ASN A 255 -9.37 12.46 -18.97
C ASN A 255 -7.97 11.86 -18.64
N ARG A 256 -7.58 11.85 -17.37
CA ARG A 256 -6.31 11.28 -16.92
C ARG A 256 -6.48 9.82 -16.55
N MET A 257 -5.66 8.96 -17.16
CA MET A 257 -5.56 7.54 -16.81
C MET A 257 -4.65 7.40 -15.57
N VAL A 258 -5.23 6.99 -14.44
CA VAL A 258 -4.55 7.00 -13.13
C VAL A 258 -3.48 5.92 -12.98
N GLY A 259 -3.48 4.89 -13.82
CA GLY A 259 -2.45 3.85 -13.89
C GLY A 259 -1.36 4.09 -14.95
N LYS A 260 -1.25 5.33 -15.48
CA LYS A 260 -0.21 5.68 -16.44
C LYS A 260 1.18 5.59 -15.78
N ASP A 261 2.17 5.29 -16.60
CA ASP A 261 3.59 5.31 -16.23
C ASP A 261 3.93 6.61 -15.48
N ALA A 262 4.56 6.49 -14.32
CA ALA A 262 4.84 7.61 -13.46
C ALA A 262 6.19 7.48 -12.75
N PHE A 263 6.82 8.62 -12.49
CA PHE A 263 7.99 8.71 -11.63
C PHE A 263 7.61 9.45 -10.34
N THR A 264 7.97 8.87 -9.20
CA THR A 264 7.71 9.44 -7.88
C THR A 264 9.00 9.62 -7.12
N VAL A 265 9.20 10.78 -6.50
CA VAL A 265 10.27 11.05 -5.56
C VAL A 265 9.70 11.28 -4.16
N TYR A 266 10.49 10.96 -3.14
CA TYR A 266 10.03 11.11 -1.77
C TYR A 266 11.17 11.40 -0.79
N VAL A 267 10.78 12.00 0.32
CA VAL A 267 11.56 12.04 1.56
C VAL A 267 10.69 11.53 2.70
N GLN A 268 11.24 10.64 3.50
CA GLN A 268 10.54 10.07 4.66
C GLN A 268 11.44 10.08 5.87
N LYS A 269 10.83 10.21 7.07
CA LYS A 269 11.47 10.03 8.37
C LYS A 269 10.74 8.94 9.14
N THR A 270 11.52 8.07 9.80
CA THR A 270 11.04 7.12 10.81
C THR A 270 11.50 7.58 12.20
N PHE A 271 10.76 7.30 13.26
CA PHE A 271 11.08 7.67 14.64
C PHE A 271 10.43 6.69 15.64
#